data_7fb4fe9ffc73b6cfb55a1841c9c4a76b
#
_entry.id   7fb4fe9ffc73b6cfb55a1841c9c4a76b
#
_cell.length_a   1.000
_cell.length_b   1.000
_cell.length_c   1.000
_cell.angle_alpha   90.00
_cell.angle_beta   90.00
_cell.angle_gamma   90.00
#
_symmetry.space_group_name_H-M   'P 1'
#
loop_
_entity.id
_entity.type
_entity.pdbx_description
1 polymer ?
#
loop_
_entity_poly.entity_id
_entity_poly.type
_entity_poly.pdbx_seq_one_letter_code
_entity_poly.pdbx_strand_id
1 'polypeptide(L)'
;MAPLDPHGHRGMVWGVEVGVMHPRNRYARRRERDVDWTDEEAKRVYTESVLRRDFGVTCTLARDRLCPALPNRLNYIHWLEDILQASGTRSHVAGLDIGTGHAAIFAVLLCAMHPDWHMTGTDTDASALVLAQAMLRDPANQAWSRRMTLRHTPQDTLLPQDMDACFTICNPPFYASAEERERLREAKASYQKPLSLIHISEPTR
;
A
#
# COMPACT_ATOMS: atom_id res chain seq x y z
N MET A 1 -13.49 18.16 -16.26
CA MET A 1 -13.29 18.65 -14.87
C MET A 1 -14.34 18.00 -14.00
N ALA A 2 -13.94 17.15 -13.06
CA ALA A 2 -14.87 16.59 -12.07
C ALA A 2 -15.32 17.71 -11.12
N PRO A 3 -16.59 17.74 -10.68
CA PRO A 3 -17.09 18.75 -9.77
C PRO A 3 -16.40 18.62 -8.39
N LEU A 4 -16.09 19.78 -7.81
CA LEU A 4 -15.62 19.86 -6.42
C LEU A 4 -16.83 19.65 -5.49
N ASP A 5 -16.58 19.02 -4.33
CA ASP A 5 -17.58 18.98 -3.25
C ASP A 5 -17.80 20.38 -2.67
N PRO A 6 -18.87 20.60 -1.87
CA PRO A 6 -19.18 21.90 -1.28
C PRO A 6 -18.08 22.48 -0.38
N HIS A 7 -17.08 21.69 -0.02
CA HIS A 7 -15.95 22.08 0.83
C HIS A 7 -14.63 22.19 0.04
N GLY A 8 -14.68 22.12 -1.29
CA GLY A 8 -13.51 22.29 -2.16
C GLY A 8 -12.61 21.06 -2.25
N HIS A 9 -13.01 19.90 -1.72
CA HIS A 9 -12.28 18.66 -1.85
C HIS A 9 -12.65 17.96 -3.16
N ARG A 10 -11.67 17.53 -3.92
CA ARG A 10 -11.92 16.63 -5.06
C ARG A 10 -12.31 15.28 -4.48
N GLY A 11 -13.57 14.89 -4.66
CA GLY A 11 -14.08 13.61 -4.24
C GLY A 11 -13.20 12.48 -4.77
N MET A 12 -12.93 11.47 -3.93
CA MET A 12 -12.29 10.23 -4.37
C MET A 12 -13.25 9.52 -5.31
N VAL A 13 -13.04 9.67 -6.62
CA VAL A 13 -13.62 8.79 -7.61
C VAL A 13 -12.78 7.54 -7.63
N TRP A 14 -13.36 6.41 -7.31
CA TRP A 14 -12.78 5.08 -7.48
C TRP A 14 -12.58 4.83 -8.98
N GLY A 15 -11.40 5.08 -9.47
CA GLY A 15 -11.05 4.86 -10.89
C GLY A 15 -9.82 5.65 -11.27
N VAL A 16 -8.68 4.97 -11.27
CA VAL A 16 -7.46 5.24 -12.05
C VAL A 16 -7.29 6.69 -12.58
N GLU A 17 -7.51 7.68 -11.77
CA GLU A 17 -6.80 8.93 -11.87
C GLU A 17 -5.70 8.89 -10.83
N VAL A 18 -4.52 9.28 -11.24
CA VAL A 18 -3.35 9.42 -10.38
C VAL A 18 -3.80 10.23 -9.17
N GLY A 19 -4.17 9.54 -8.09
CA GLY A 19 -4.66 10.17 -6.89
C GLY A 19 -3.65 11.23 -6.46
N VAL A 20 -4.13 12.36 -5.96
CA VAL A 20 -3.26 13.43 -5.47
C VAL A 20 -2.29 12.79 -4.47
N MET A 21 -1.02 12.71 -4.86
CA MET A 21 0.00 12.12 -4.01
C MET A 21 0.30 13.08 -2.87
N HIS A 22 0.41 12.54 -1.67
CA HIS A 22 0.71 13.35 -0.48
C HIS A 22 2.02 14.13 -0.67
N PRO A 23 2.12 15.41 -0.29
CA PRO A 23 3.32 16.24 -0.50
C PRO A 23 4.60 15.65 0.09
N ARG A 24 4.52 14.94 1.22
CA ARG A 24 5.64 14.24 1.86
C ARG A 24 6.08 12.97 1.14
N ASN A 25 5.29 12.46 0.19
CA ASN A 25 5.61 11.23 -0.51
C ASN A 25 6.66 11.46 -1.60
N ARG A 26 7.93 11.32 -1.22
CA ARG A 26 9.07 11.51 -2.14
C ARG A 26 9.12 10.51 -3.30
N TYR A 27 8.45 9.37 -3.19
CA TYR A 27 8.42 8.33 -4.22
C TYR A 27 7.35 8.58 -5.29
N ALA A 28 6.42 9.49 -5.05
CA ALA A 28 5.36 9.84 -5.98
C ALA A 28 5.89 10.38 -7.33
N ARG A 29 7.05 11.05 -7.29
CA ARG A 29 7.65 11.75 -8.42
C ARG A 29 8.87 11.05 -9.01
N ARG A 30 9.38 9.99 -8.38
CA ARG A 30 10.53 9.22 -8.84
C ARG A 30 10.08 7.95 -9.55
N ARG A 31 9.91 8.04 -10.87
CA ARG A 31 10.13 6.85 -11.71
C ARG A 31 11.64 6.75 -11.90
N GLU A 32 12.27 5.77 -11.28
CA GLU A 32 13.65 5.47 -11.63
C GLU A 32 13.66 5.00 -13.09
N ARG A 33 14.43 5.68 -13.92
CA ARG A 33 14.41 5.53 -15.39
C ARG A 33 14.93 4.17 -15.84
N ASP A 34 15.68 3.50 -14.96
CA ASP A 34 16.36 2.24 -15.26
C ASP A 34 15.58 0.99 -14.82
N VAL A 35 14.35 1.15 -14.30
CA VAL A 35 13.51 0.03 -13.88
C VAL A 35 12.48 -0.27 -14.96
N ASP A 36 12.48 -1.50 -15.45
CA ASP A 36 11.39 -1.99 -16.30
C ASP A 36 10.15 -2.25 -15.45
N TRP A 37 9.22 -1.32 -15.49
CA TRP A 37 7.96 -1.40 -14.74
C TRP A 37 6.95 -2.41 -15.30
N THR A 38 7.25 -3.07 -16.42
CA THR A 38 6.45 -4.17 -16.95
C THR A 38 6.93 -5.52 -16.43
N ASP A 39 8.19 -5.60 -15.99
CA ASP A 39 8.78 -6.80 -15.40
C ASP A 39 8.46 -6.89 -13.89
N GLU A 40 7.78 -7.96 -13.48
CA GLU A 40 7.44 -8.20 -12.08
C GLU A 40 8.67 -8.49 -11.19
N GLU A 41 9.73 -9.07 -11.73
CA GLU A 41 10.98 -9.28 -10.98
C GLU A 41 11.72 -7.97 -10.76
N ALA A 42 11.82 -7.11 -11.78
CA ALA A 42 12.42 -5.79 -11.66
C ALA A 42 11.68 -4.93 -10.60
N LYS A 43 10.35 -5.01 -10.56
CA LYS A 43 9.54 -4.34 -9.52
C LYS A 43 9.86 -4.84 -8.12
N ARG A 44 10.01 -6.16 -7.94
CA ARG A 44 10.37 -6.76 -6.63
C ARG A 44 11.74 -6.30 -6.17
N VAL A 45 12.75 -6.48 -7.02
CA VAL A 45 14.13 -6.07 -6.73
C VAL A 45 14.20 -4.58 -6.37
N TYR A 46 13.50 -3.74 -7.12
CA TYR A 46 13.40 -2.31 -6.82
C TYR A 46 12.75 -2.07 -5.45
N THR A 47 11.60 -2.69 -5.19
CA THR A 47 10.86 -2.53 -3.93
C THR A 47 11.70 -2.97 -2.73
N GLU A 48 12.37 -4.12 -2.81
CA GLU A 48 13.27 -4.63 -1.77
C GLU A 48 14.46 -3.70 -1.54
N SER A 49 15.04 -3.16 -2.63
CA SER A 49 16.15 -2.23 -2.53
C SER A 49 15.77 -0.92 -1.85
N VAL A 50 14.60 -0.37 -2.15
CA VAL A 50 14.06 0.83 -1.50
C VAL A 50 13.74 0.55 -0.04
N LEU A 51 13.09 -0.56 0.28
CA LEU A 51 12.78 -0.95 1.65
C LEU A 51 14.05 -1.05 2.50
N ARG A 52 15.09 -1.66 1.98
CA ARG A 52 16.39 -1.78 2.66
C ARG A 52 17.08 -0.43 2.82
N ARG A 53 17.22 0.33 1.75
CA ARG A 53 17.99 1.59 1.72
C ARG A 53 17.33 2.69 2.56
N ASP A 54 16.03 2.85 2.46
CA ASP A 54 15.32 4.03 2.95
C ASP A 54 14.54 3.78 4.26
N PHE A 55 14.25 2.52 4.57
CA PHE A 55 13.48 2.14 5.76
C PHE A 55 14.21 1.14 6.67
N GLY A 56 15.39 0.65 6.28
CA GLY A 56 16.11 -0.37 7.05
C GLY A 56 15.35 -1.70 7.16
N VAL A 57 14.56 -2.02 6.13
CA VAL A 57 13.75 -3.24 6.08
C VAL A 57 14.39 -4.23 5.13
N THR A 58 14.88 -5.35 5.65
CA THR A 58 15.37 -6.48 4.85
C THR A 58 14.24 -7.46 4.62
N CYS A 59 13.89 -7.70 3.36
CA CYS A 59 12.84 -8.64 2.99
C CYS A 59 13.16 -9.33 1.66
N THR A 60 12.51 -10.46 1.43
CA THR A 60 12.41 -11.12 0.13
C THR A 60 10.93 -11.24 -0.20
N LEU A 61 10.49 -10.56 -1.26
CA LEU A 61 9.10 -10.58 -1.68
C LEU A 61 8.80 -11.85 -2.49
N ALA A 62 7.73 -12.54 -2.13
CA ALA A 62 7.33 -13.78 -2.78
C ALA A 62 6.94 -13.54 -4.25
N ARG A 63 7.40 -14.42 -5.15
CA ARG A 63 7.19 -14.29 -6.59
C ARG A 63 5.76 -14.57 -7.03
N ASP A 64 5.07 -15.42 -6.29
CA ASP A 64 3.67 -15.82 -6.51
C ASP A 64 2.66 -14.86 -5.86
N ARG A 65 3.15 -13.80 -5.25
CA ARG A 65 2.33 -12.80 -4.54
C ARG A 65 2.48 -11.41 -5.19
N LEU A 66 1.47 -10.58 -4.97
CA LEU A 66 1.47 -9.22 -5.49
C LEU A 66 2.58 -8.39 -4.85
N CYS A 67 3.48 -7.82 -5.67
CA CYS A 67 4.47 -6.87 -5.20
C CYS A 67 3.79 -5.57 -4.72
N PRO A 68 4.04 -5.12 -3.49
CA PRO A 68 3.42 -3.90 -2.99
C PRO A 68 3.95 -2.66 -3.70
N ALA A 69 3.05 -1.85 -4.24
CA ALA A 69 3.38 -0.55 -4.84
C ALA A 69 3.72 0.47 -3.73
N LEU A 70 4.99 0.61 -3.37
CA LEU A 70 5.45 1.47 -2.26
C LEU A 70 4.93 2.90 -2.33
N PRO A 71 4.91 3.60 -3.49
CA PRO A 71 4.40 4.96 -3.54
C PRO A 71 2.95 5.07 -3.05
N ASN A 72 2.09 4.12 -3.44
CA ASN A 72 0.69 4.11 -3.02
C ASN A 72 0.56 3.80 -1.52
N ARG A 73 1.37 2.88 -1.00
CA ARG A 73 1.36 2.53 0.43
C ARG A 73 1.81 3.69 1.29
N LEU A 74 2.90 4.36 0.92
CA LEU A 74 3.40 5.55 1.60
C LEU A 74 2.42 6.73 1.51
N ASN A 75 1.74 6.88 0.39
CA ASN A 75 0.69 7.88 0.27
C ASN A 75 -0.41 7.68 1.31
N TYR A 76 -0.87 6.45 1.49
CA TYR A 76 -1.87 6.11 2.49
C TYR A 76 -1.35 6.34 3.92
N ILE A 77 -0.12 5.94 4.22
CA ILE A 77 0.52 6.17 5.51
C ILE A 77 0.58 7.66 5.84
N HIS A 78 1.01 8.50 4.93
CA HIS A 78 1.09 9.94 5.18
C HIS A 78 -0.27 10.59 5.45
N TRP A 79 -1.33 10.15 4.76
CA TRP A 79 -2.69 10.60 5.07
C TRP A 79 -3.15 10.12 6.45
N LEU A 80 -2.81 8.89 6.83
CA LEU A 80 -3.09 8.37 8.17
C LEU A 80 -2.36 9.19 9.25
N GLU A 81 -1.08 9.49 9.06
CA GLU A 81 -0.29 10.33 9.96
C GLU A 81 -0.94 11.70 10.17
N ASP A 82 -1.42 12.35 9.11
CA ASP A 82 -2.09 13.64 9.20
C ASP A 82 -3.41 13.55 9.99
N ILE A 83 -4.19 12.49 9.80
CA ILE A 83 -5.43 12.24 10.55
C ILE A 83 -5.11 12.04 12.03
N LEU A 84 -4.12 11.22 12.38
CA LEU A 84 -3.74 10.97 13.76
C LEU A 84 -3.18 12.23 14.42
N GLN A 85 -2.40 13.02 13.71
CA GLN A 85 -1.92 14.31 14.21
C GLN A 85 -3.06 15.28 14.47
N ALA A 86 -4.04 15.37 13.57
CA ALA A 86 -5.21 16.22 13.72
C ALA A 86 -6.12 15.79 14.88
N SER A 87 -6.21 14.48 15.16
CA SER A 87 -6.94 13.93 16.30
C SER A 87 -6.24 14.11 17.65
N GLY A 88 -5.02 14.65 17.67
CA GLY A 88 -4.22 14.81 18.89
C GLY A 88 -3.49 13.55 19.35
N THR A 89 -3.54 12.45 18.59
CA THR A 89 -2.82 11.20 18.90
C THR A 89 -1.34 11.38 18.57
N ARG A 90 -0.46 11.36 19.58
CA ARG A 90 0.96 11.71 19.40
C ARG A 90 1.96 10.68 19.90
N SER A 91 1.58 9.77 20.80
CA SER A 91 2.49 8.82 21.43
C SER A 91 1.81 7.46 21.65
N HIS A 92 2.61 6.40 21.74
CA HIS A 92 2.16 5.03 22.02
C HIS A 92 1.01 4.56 21.11
N VAL A 93 1.18 4.82 19.81
CA VAL A 93 0.16 4.48 18.82
C VAL A 93 0.17 2.97 18.57
N ALA A 94 -0.97 2.34 18.79
CA ALA A 94 -1.22 0.96 18.40
C ALA A 94 -2.10 0.93 17.16
N GLY A 95 -1.69 0.24 16.12
CA GLY A 95 -2.43 0.12 14.88
C GLY A 95 -2.72 -1.33 14.50
N LEU A 96 -3.80 -1.53 13.75
CA LEU A 96 -4.21 -2.82 13.21
C LEU A 96 -4.18 -2.77 11.67
N ASP A 97 -3.39 -3.63 11.04
CA ASP A 97 -3.34 -3.84 9.60
C ASP A 97 -4.16 -5.10 9.23
N ILE A 98 -5.31 -4.88 8.62
CA ILE A 98 -6.27 -5.94 8.26
C ILE A 98 -5.97 -6.44 6.85
N GLY A 99 -5.77 -7.76 6.70
CA GLY A 99 -5.32 -8.33 5.44
C GLY A 99 -3.88 -7.93 5.13
N THR A 100 -2.99 -8.09 6.12
CA THR A 100 -1.61 -7.57 6.08
C THR A 100 -0.76 -8.18 4.96
N GLY A 101 -1.12 -9.38 4.49
CA GLY A 101 -0.45 -10.09 3.40
C GLY A 101 0.95 -10.60 3.77
N HIS A 102 1.62 -11.18 2.76
CA HIS A 102 2.93 -11.80 2.93
C HIS A 102 4.07 -10.81 3.26
N ALA A 103 3.92 -9.55 2.89
CA ALA A 103 4.92 -8.50 3.13
C ALA A 103 4.60 -7.66 4.36
N ALA A 104 3.40 -7.75 4.92
CA ALA A 104 2.89 -6.94 6.02
C ALA A 104 3.25 -5.45 5.85
N ILE A 105 3.13 -4.94 4.62
CA ILE A 105 3.83 -3.74 4.17
C ILE A 105 3.45 -2.47 4.94
N PHE A 106 2.17 -2.31 5.33
CA PHE A 106 1.76 -1.16 6.13
C PHE A 106 2.32 -1.23 7.55
N ALA A 107 2.17 -2.38 8.20
CA ALA A 107 2.67 -2.58 9.56
C ALA A 107 4.20 -2.44 9.63
N VAL A 108 4.92 -2.99 8.65
CA VAL A 108 6.37 -2.89 8.51
C VAL A 108 6.81 -1.44 8.35
N LEU A 109 6.24 -0.71 7.38
CA LEU A 109 6.60 0.69 7.14
C LEU A 109 6.30 1.58 8.34
N LEU A 110 5.14 1.40 8.99
CA LEU A 110 4.76 2.17 10.16
C LEU A 110 5.72 1.92 11.34
N CYS A 111 6.09 0.67 11.62
CA CYS A 111 7.08 0.37 12.65
C CYS A 111 8.49 0.85 12.31
N ALA A 112 8.87 0.84 11.03
CA ALA A 112 10.18 1.32 10.59
C ALA A 112 10.28 2.86 10.67
N MET A 113 9.18 3.57 10.36
CA MET A 113 9.12 5.03 10.35
C MET A 113 8.90 5.64 11.74
N HIS A 114 8.21 4.93 12.64
CA HIS A 114 7.82 5.43 13.97
C HIS A 114 8.35 4.51 15.08
N PRO A 115 9.38 4.92 15.82
CA PRO A 115 10.03 4.09 16.82
C PRO A 115 9.16 3.71 18.03
N ASP A 116 8.10 4.44 18.30
CA ASP A 116 7.15 4.28 19.41
C ASP A 116 5.81 3.65 19.02
N TRP A 117 5.62 3.33 17.73
CA TRP A 117 4.40 2.71 17.25
C TRP A 117 4.47 1.19 17.31
N HIS A 118 3.33 0.57 17.63
CA HIS A 118 3.14 -0.88 17.65
C HIS A 118 2.09 -1.28 16.63
N MET A 119 2.36 -2.32 15.88
CA MET A 119 1.43 -2.79 14.85
C MET A 119 1.05 -4.25 15.06
N THR A 120 -0.22 -4.54 14.87
CA THR A 120 -0.70 -5.90 14.69
C THR A 120 -1.15 -6.08 13.25
N GLY A 121 -0.57 -7.06 12.55
CA GLY A 121 -1.03 -7.48 11.23
C GLY A 121 -1.92 -8.71 11.35
N THR A 122 -3.10 -8.68 10.75
CA THR A 122 -3.99 -9.84 10.69
C THR A 122 -4.18 -10.30 9.25
N ASP A 123 -4.33 -11.60 9.06
CA ASP A 123 -4.65 -12.18 7.75
C ASP A 123 -5.39 -13.50 7.92
N THR A 124 -6.22 -13.83 6.94
CA THR A 124 -6.91 -15.13 6.83
C THR A 124 -6.06 -16.18 6.12
N ASP A 125 -5.01 -15.75 5.38
CA ASP A 125 -4.07 -16.63 4.70
C ASP A 125 -2.88 -16.95 5.61
N ALA A 126 -2.91 -18.11 6.24
CA ALA A 126 -1.84 -18.57 7.09
C ALA A 126 -0.49 -18.66 6.36
N SER A 127 -0.49 -18.95 5.05
CA SER A 127 0.75 -19.02 4.25
C SER A 127 1.39 -17.65 4.06
N ALA A 128 0.58 -16.61 3.90
CA ALA A 128 1.06 -15.22 3.87
C ALA A 128 1.72 -14.84 5.20
N LEU A 129 1.09 -15.20 6.32
CA LEU A 129 1.64 -14.93 7.65
C LEU A 129 2.96 -15.67 7.92
N VAL A 130 3.15 -16.88 7.39
CA VAL A 130 4.44 -17.59 7.49
C VAL A 130 5.56 -16.79 6.83
N LEU A 131 5.32 -16.23 5.64
CA LEU A 131 6.28 -15.40 4.93
C LEU A 131 6.58 -14.09 5.69
N ALA A 132 5.55 -13.42 6.15
CA ALA A 132 5.70 -12.22 6.98
C ALA A 132 6.47 -12.52 8.27
N GLN A 133 6.17 -13.63 8.94
CA GLN A 133 6.86 -14.03 10.16
C GLN A 133 8.34 -14.36 9.93
N ALA A 134 8.69 -14.94 8.78
CA ALA A 134 10.08 -15.17 8.40
C ALA A 134 10.86 -13.84 8.30
N MET A 135 10.27 -12.82 7.68
CA MET A 135 10.84 -11.47 7.60
C MET A 135 11.02 -10.84 9.00
N LEU A 136 10.03 -10.97 9.89
CA LEU A 136 10.13 -10.43 11.25
C LEU A 136 11.26 -11.06 12.06
N ARG A 137 11.58 -12.34 11.80
CA ARG A 137 12.65 -13.09 12.47
C ARG A 137 14.05 -12.77 11.97
N ASP A 138 14.17 -12.09 10.83
CA ASP A 138 15.47 -11.70 10.30
C ASP A 138 16.19 -10.77 11.32
N PRO A 139 17.41 -11.10 11.75
CA PRO A 139 18.17 -10.26 12.69
C PRO A 139 18.36 -8.82 12.22
N ALA A 140 18.45 -8.59 10.92
CA ALA A 140 18.57 -7.25 10.34
C ALA A 140 17.36 -6.37 10.63
N ASN A 141 16.21 -6.96 10.95
CA ASN A 141 14.93 -6.27 11.17
C ASN A 141 14.62 -5.98 12.65
N GLN A 142 15.51 -6.37 13.58
CA GLN A 142 15.24 -6.29 15.04
C GLN A 142 14.91 -4.87 15.52
N ALA A 143 15.39 -3.83 14.86
CA ALA A 143 15.15 -2.44 15.23
C ALA A 143 13.65 -2.07 15.25
N TRP A 144 12.85 -2.70 14.41
CA TRP A 144 11.42 -2.42 14.26
C TRP A 144 10.52 -3.66 14.48
N SER A 145 11.00 -4.87 14.16
CA SER A 145 10.16 -6.09 14.15
C SER A 145 9.62 -6.47 15.52
N ARG A 146 10.31 -6.11 16.61
CA ARG A 146 9.86 -6.39 17.99
C ARG A 146 8.56 -5.67 18.37
N ARG A 147 8.17 -4.64 17.59
CA ARG A 147 6.95 -3.87 17.78
C ARG A 147 5.82 -4.33 16.87
N MET A 148 6.01 -5.46 16.18
CA MET A 148 5.01 -6.08 15.34
C MET A 148 4.54 -7.41 15.92
N THR A 149 3.24 -7.62 15.83
CA THR A 149 2.58 -8.91 16.10
C THR A 149 1.83 -9.34 14.84
N LEU A 150 1.93 -10.62 14.49
CA LEU A 150 1.14 -11.20 13.41
C LEU A 150 0.12 -12.18 14.00
N ARG A 151 -1.11 -12.12 13.50
CA ARG A 151 -2.21 -12.93 14.01
C ARG A 151 -3.06 -13.47 12.86
N HIS A 152 -3.23 -14.78 12.85
CA HIS A 152 -4.19 -15.42 11.94
C HIS A 152 -5.62 -15.17 12.45
N THR A 153 -6.51 -14.77 11.55
CA THR A 153 -7.92 -14.55 11.84
C THR A 153 -8.80 -15.41 10.91
N PRO A 154 -9.92 -15.96 11.43
CA PRO A 154 -10.91 -16.64 10.59
C PRO A 154 -11.51 -15.67 9.55
N GLN A 155 -12.01 -16.22 8.44
CA GLN A 155 -12.59 -15.41 7.35
C GLN A 155 -13.82 -14.58 7.76
N ASP A 156 -14.54 -15.00 8.78
CA ASP A 156 -15.71 -14.32 9.33
C ASP A 156 -15.37 -13.26 10.39
N THR A 157 -14.10 -13.14 10.75
CA THR A 157 -13.62 -12.21 11.77
C THR A 157 -12.78 -11.10 11.16
N LEU A 158 -13.40 -9.97 10.89
CA LEU A 158 -12.69 -8.80 10.37
C LEU A 158 -11.86 -8.11 11.46
N LEU A 159 -12.45 -7.91 12.63
CA LEU A 159 -11.81 -7.25 13.78
C LEU A 159 -11.78 -8.21 14.97
N PRO A 160 -10.59 -8.60 15.46
CA PRO A 160 -10.47 -9.33 16.71
C PRO A 160 -11.05 -8.50 17.89
N GLN A 161 -11.92 -9.09 18.70
CA GLN A 161 -12.63 -8.39 19.79
C GLN A 161 -11.73 -7.96 20.96
N ASP A 162 -10.54 -8.54 21.06
CA ASP A 162 -9.57 -8.32 22.15
C ASP A 162 -8.46 -7.34 21.77
N MET A 163 -8.69 -6.51 20.73
CA MET A 163 -7.70 -5.55 20.26
C MET A 163 -8.08 -4.12 20.60
N ASP A 164 -7.15 -3.46 21.30
CA ASP A 164 -7.18 -2.01 21.47
C ASP A 164 -6.23 -1.38 20.45
N ALA A 165 -6.80 -0.65 19.49
CA ALA A 165 -6.06 0.00 18.42
C ALA A 165 -6.52 1.44 18.23
N CYS A 166 -5.58 2.36 18.08
CA CYS A 166 -5.85 3.77 17.79
C CYS A 166 -6.40 3.97 16.38
N PHE A 167 -6.06 3.06 15.46
CA PHE A 167 -6.54 3.07 14.08
C PHE A 167 -6.52 1.67 13.47
N THR A 168 -7.28 1.53 12.40
CA THR A 168 -7.19 0.37 11.51
C THR A 168 -6.80 0.82 10.10
N ILE A 169 -6.00 0.02 9.42
CA ILE A 169 -5.64 0.19 8.02
C ILE A 169 -5.94 -1.09 7.26
N CYS A 170 -6.44 -0.99 6.05
CA CYS A 170 -6.76 -2.15 5.23
C CYS A 170 -6.54 -1.83 3.75
N ASN A 171 -5.97 -2.78 3.02
CA ASN A 171 -5.96 -2.76 1.57
C ASN A 171 -6.65 -4.03 1.07
N PRO A 172 -7.99 -4.02 0.98
CA PRO A 172 -8.75 -5.22 0.64
C PRO A 172 -8.40 -5.73 -0.77
N PRO A 173 -8.63 -7.00 -1.06
CA PRO A 173 -8.52 -7.51 -2.42
C PRO A 173 -9.56 -6.81 -3.30
N PHE A 174 -9.10 -6.29 -4.46
CA PHE A 174 -9.96 -5.57 -5.41
C PHE A 174 -10.65 -6.51 -6.40
N TYR A 175 -10.30 -7.79 -6.40
CA TYR A 175 -10.81 -8.81 -7.32
C TYR A 175 -11.18 -10.05 -6.52
N ALA A 176 -12.31 -10.65 -6.88
CA ALA A 176 -12.78 -11.87 -6.23
C ALA A 176 -11.94 -13.10 -6.64
N SER A 177 -11.30 -13.08 -7.83
CA SER A 177 -10.44 -14.15 -8.31
C SER A 177 -9.31 -13.66 -9.22
N ALA A 178 -8.34 -14.55 -9.48
CA ALA A 178 -7.25 -14.28 -10.43
C ALA A 178 -7.77 -14.11 -11.86
N GLU A 179 -8.81 -14.89 -12.22
CA GLU A 179 -9.48 -14.83 -13.52
C GLU A 179 -10.19 -13.49 -13.72
N GLU A 180 -10.86 -12.97 -12.68
CA GLU A 180 -11.49 -11.67 -12.74
C GLU A 180 -10.45 -10.56 -12.94
N ARG A 181 -9.34 -10.63 -12.23
CA ARG A 181 -8.22 -9.69 -12.38
C ARG A 181 -7.69 -9.69 -13.82
N GLU A 182 -7.46 -10.87 -14.41
CA GLU A 182 -6.92 -10.97 -15.77
C GLU A 182 -7.93 -10.47 -16.80
N ARG A 183 -9.20 -10.83 -16.68
CA ARG A 183 -10.28 -10.32 -17.54
C ARG A 183 -10.35 -8.79 -17.52
N LEU A 184 -10.24 -8.17 -16.35
CA LEU A 184 -10.26 -6.71 -16.22
C LEU A 184 -8.98 -6.07 -16.72
N ARG A 185 -7.84 -6.76 -16.65
CA ARG A 185 -6.57 -6.31 -17.25
C ARG A 185 -6.66 -6.30 -18.77
N GLU A 186 -7.18 -7.37 -19.37
CA GLU A 186 -7.41 -7.46 -20.82
C GLU A 186 -8.40 -6.40 -21.31
N ALA A 187 -9.48 -6.17 -20.57
CA ALA A 187 -10.44 -5.13 -20.88
C ALA A 187 -9.80 -3.72 -20.85
N LYS A 188 -8.94 -3.44 -19.86
CA LYS A 188 -8.17 -2.18 -19.81
C LYS A 188 -7.19 -2.04 -20.98
N ALA A 189 -6.50 -3.11 -21.37
CA ALA A 189 -5.58 -3.09 -22.50
C ALA A 189 -6.32 -2.81 -23.82
N SER A 190 -7.55 -3.30 -23.97
CA SER A 190 -8.39 -3.01 -25.14
C SER A 190 -8.91 -1.55 -25.17
N TYR A 191 -9.06 -0.92 -24.00
CA TYR A 191 -9.46 0.50 -23.87
C TYR A 191 -8.30 1.48 -24.10
N GLN A 192 -7.05 1.04 -23.94
CA GLN A 192 -5.84 1.83 -24.19
C GLN A 192 -5.41 1.82 -25.67
N LYS A 193 -6.33 1.61 -26.61
CA LYS A 193 -6.06 2.02 -28.00
C LYS A 193 -5.80 3.53 -27.99
N PRO A 194 -4.72 4.01 -28.66
CA PRO A 194 -4.36 5.41 -28.63
C PRO A 194 -5.59 6.22 -29.04
N LEU A 195 -5.98 7.17 -28.21
CA LEU A 195 -6.82 8.28 -28.62
C LEU A 195 -6.06 8.95 -29.77
N SER A 196 -6.35 8.52 -30.99
CA SER A 196 -5.95 9.24 -32.18
C SER A 196 -6.48 10.66 -31.99
N LEU A 197 -5.55 11.59 -31.96
CA LEU A 197 -5.72 13.03 -31.95
C LEU A 197 -7.14 13.46 -32.35
N ILE A 198 -7.93 13.86 -31.38
CA ILE A 198 -9.09 14.68 -31.65
C ILE A 198 -8.50 16.00 -32.11
N HIS A 199 -8.53 16.25 -33.42
CA HIS A 199 -8.29 17.57 -33.98
C HIS A 199 -9.40 18.49 -33.43
N ILE A 200 -9.06 19.26 -32.42
CA ILE A 200 -9.84 20.42 -32.05
C ILE A 200 -9.50 21.46 -33.14
N SER A 201 -10.34 21.55 -34.18
CA SER A 201 -10.29 22.65 -35.08
C SER A 201 -10.77 23.89 -34.32
N GLU A 202 -9.91 24.91 -34.25
CA GLU A 202 -10.29 26.22 -33.72
C GLU A 202 -11.46 26.79 -34.54
N PRO A 203 -12.45 27.42 -33.88
CA PRO A 203 -13.51 28.09 -34.59
C PRO A 203 -12.90 29.32 -35.34
N THR A 204 -12.94 29.27 -36.65
CA THR A 204 -12.66 30.43 -37.49
C THR A 204 -13.64 31.56 -37.15
N ARG A 205 -13.11 32.76 -36.94
CA ARG A 205 -13.84 34.01 -36.76
C ARG A 205 -14.60 34.38 -38.01
#